data_f5f61bdadceba0268f95f0f8ccea0db7
#
_entry.id   f5f61bdadceba0268f95f0f8ccea0db7
#
_cell.length_a   1.000
_cell.length_b   1.000
_cell.length_c   1.000
_cell.angle_alpha   90.00
_cell.angle_beta   90.00
_cell.angle_gamma   90.00
#
_symmetry.space_group_name_H-M   'P 1'
#
loop_
_entity.id
_entity.type
_entity.pdbx_description
1 polymer ?
#
loop_
_entity_poly.entity_id
_entity_poly.type
_entity_poly.pdbx_seq_one_letter_code
_entity_poly.pdbx_strand_id
1 'polypeptide(L)'
;MRLHMVDEDFAWRLAQDLVQIDSSDPGAYEGEIERYIEALVEAQLERLSHPVLHAVRAEELEVLPGRRNLMVTVPGQSDEPRLVYTCHMDTVTLGDGWDEDIAPLGAVVRDGKLYGRGSCDM
;
A
#
# COMPACT_ATOMS: atom_id res chain seq x y z
N MET A 1 1.48 24.46 -17.46
CA MET A 1 1.17 23.05 -17.22
C MET A 1 1.02 22.85 -15.71
N ARG A 2 -0.21 22.73 -15.18
CA ARG A 2 -0.40 22.37 -13.77
C ARG A 2 0.00 20.91 -13.67
N LEU A 3 1.06 20.61 -12.95
CA LEU A 3 1.28 19.27 -12.42
C LEU A 3 0.02 18.93 -11.61
N HIS A 4 -0.70 17.88 -11.99
CA HIS A 4 -1.76 17.36 -11.15
C HIS A 4 -1.08 16.90 -9.86
N MET A 5 -1.34 17.63 -8.82
CA MET A 5 -0.93 17.27 -7.46
C MET A 5 -1.59 15.93 -7.09
N VAL A 6 -0.96 15.21 -6.20
CA VAL A 6 -1.55 14.01 -5.61
C VAL A 6 -2.96 14.31 -5.13
N ASP A 7 -3.90 13.42 -5.40
CA ASP A 7 -5.25 13.49 -4.82
C ASP A 7 -5.13 13.23 -3.31
N GLU A 8 -5.15 14.29 -2.52
CA GLU A 8 -4.96 14.22 -1.07
C GLU A 8 -6.07 13.40 -0.40
N ASP A 9 -7.31 13.51 -0.86
CA ASP A 9 -8.43 12.73 -0.32
C ASP A 9 -8.26 11.23 -0.60
N PHE A 10 -7.76 10.90 -1.78
CA PHE A 10 -7.43 9.52 -2.13
C PHE A 10 -6.28 8.99 -1.25
N ALA A 11 -5.22 9.79 -1.08
CA ALA A 11 -4.07 9.39 -0.26
C ALA A 11 -4.47 9.15 1.20
N TRP A 12 -5.31 10.00 1.78
CA TRP A 12 -5.82 9.82 3.13
C TRP A 12 -6.66 8.54 3.28
N ARG A 13 -7.60 8.30 2.36
CA ARG A 13 -8.42 7.09 2.38
C ARG A 13 -7.56 5.84 2.24
N LEU A 14 -6.63 5.85 1.28
CA LEU A 14 -5.72 4.72 1.08
C LEU A 14 -4.88 4.43 2.34
N ALA A 15 -4.33 5.45 2.97
CA ALA A 15 -3.56 5.29 4.20
C ALA A 15 -4.41 4.70 5.33
N GLN A 16 -5.67 5.14 5.47
CA GLN A 16 -6.59 4.57 6.46
C GLN A 16 -6.92 3.11 6.15
N ASP A 17 -7.21 2.77 4.89
CA ASP A 17 -7.53 1.41 4.47
C ASP A 17 -6.35 0.47 4.75
N LEU A 18 -5.12 0.88 4.43
CA LEU A 18 -3.92 0.08 4.68
C LEU A 18 -3.67 -0.15 6.18
N VAL A 19 -3.87 0.86 7.03
CA VAL A 19 -3.73 0.73 8.49
C VAL A 19 -4.77 -0.23 9.09
N GLN A 20 -5.94 -0.37 8.47
CA GLN A 20 -7.00 -1.27 8.96
C GLN A 20 -6.74 -2.75 8.64
N ILE A 21 -5.79 -3.05 7.77
CA ILE A 21 -5.41 -4.42 7.42
C ILE A 21 -4.29 -4.89 8.35
N ASP A 22 -4.53 -5.99 9.06
CA ASP A 22 -3.49 -6.60 9.90
C ASP A 22 -2.44 -7.31 9.01
N SER A 23 -1.23 -6.77 9.01
CA SER A 23 -0.07 -7.36 8.34
C SER A 23 1.08 -7.66 9.30
N SER A 24 0.75 -7.87 10.57
CA SER A 24 1.75 -8.08 11.63
C SER A 24 2.60 -9.34 11.44
N ASP A 25 3.90 -9.21 11.67
CA ASP A 25 4.88 -10.29 11.69
C ASP A 25 5.59 -10.33 13.07
N PRO A 26 5.50 -11.41 13.83
CA PRO A 26 4.64 -12.58 13.63
C PRO A 26 3.15 -12.26 13.85
N GLY A 27 2.29 -12.82 13.01
CA GLY A 27 0.83 -12.61 13.12
C GLY A 27 0.10 -12.97 11.84
N ALA A 28 -0.67 -12.01 11.30
CA ALA A 28 -1.47 -12.20 10.10
C ALA A 28 -0.63 -12.25 8.81
N TYR A 29 0.56 -11.68 8.85
CA TYR A 29 1.47 -11.51 7.72
C TYR A 29 0.87 -10.65 6.57
N GLU A 30 1.63 -10.46 5.52
CA GLU A 30 1.32 -9.48 4.45
C GLU A 30 0.31 -9.94 3.39
N GLY A 31 -0.20 -11.17 3.46
CA GLY A 31 -1.02 -11.73 2.37
C GLY A 31 -2.35 -11.01 2.11
N GLU A 32 -2.96 -10.36 3.11
CA GLU A 32 -4.20 -9.60 2.92
C GLU A 32 -3.92 -8.22 2.34
N ILE A 33 -2.93 -7.51 2.88
CA ILE A 33 -2.55 -6.19 2.38
C ILE A 33 -1.99 -6.26 0.96
N GLU A 34 -1.25 -7.31 0.62
CA GLU A 34 -0.76 -7.56 -0.73
C GLU A 34 -1.92 -7.66 -1.73
N ARG A 35 -2.92 -8.52 -1.46
CA ARG A 35 -4.11 -8.65 -2.33
C ARG A 35 -4.90 -7.35 -2.44
N TYR A 36 -4.99 -6.58 -1.35
CA TYR A 36 -5.64 -5.28 -1.38
C TYR A 36 -4.93 -4.31 -2.34
N ILE A 37 -3.59 -4.23 -2.25
CA ILE A 37 -2.78 -3.36 -3.12
C ILE A 37 -2.87 -3.81 -4.58
N GLU A 38 -2.78 -5.12 -4.84
CA GLU A 38 -2.94 -5.68 -6.18
C GLU A 38 -4.28 -5.29 -6.81
N ALA A 39 -5.39 -5.55 -6.11
CA ALA A 39 -6.73 -5.20 -6.57
C ALA A 39 -6.89 -3.67 -6.79
N LEU A 40 -6.27 -2.86 -5.95
CA LEU A 40 -6.26 -1.41 -6.11
C LEU A 40 -5.52 -0.99 -7.39
N VAL A 41 -4.34 -1.57 -7.65
CA VAL A 41 -3.58 -1.31 -8.88
C VAL A 41 -4.39 -1.69 -10.11
N GLU A 42 -4.98 -2.87 -10.14
CA GLU A 42 -5.84 -3.33 -11.24
C GLU A 42 -7.00 -2.38 -11.49
N ALA A 43 -7.74 -2.00 -10.43
CA ALA A 43 -8.86 -1.07 -10.54
C ALA A 43 -8.43 0.33 -11.05
N GLN A 44 -7.24 0.81 -10.69
CA GLN A 44 -6.73 2.06 -11.22
C GLN A 44 -6.34 1.93 -12.70
N LEU A 45 -5.74 0.82 -13.11
CA LEU A 45 -5.38 0.55 -14.49
C LEU A 45 -6.61 0.49 -15.41
N GLU A 46 -7.71 -0.11 -14.95
CA GLU A 46 -8.98 -0.14 -15.69
C GLU A 46 -9.60 1.25 -15.88
N ARG A 47 -9.45 2.14 -14.90
CA ARG A 47 -10.00 3.51 -14.94
C ARG A 47 -9.21 4.45 -15.83
N LEU A 48 -7.94 4.19 -16.03
CA LEU A 48 -7.03 5.07 -16.74
C LEU A 48 -6.88 4.60 -18.19
N SER A 49 -7.62 5.22 -19.12
CA SER A 49 -7.60 4.89 -20.55
C SER A 49 -6.38 5.43 -21.31
N HIS A 50 -5.21 5.53 -20.67
CA HIS A 50 -4.01 6.02 -21.32
C HIS A 50 -3.20 4.87 -21.93
N PRO A 51 -2.71 4.96 -23.20
CA PRO A 51 -2.00 3.86 -23.88
C PRO A 51 -0.78 3.30 -23.12
N VAL A 52 -0.06 4.13 -22.37
CA VAL A 52 1.08 3.69 -21.55
C VAL A 52 0.66 2.73 -20.45
N LEU A 53 -0.59 2.85 -19.96
CA LEU A 53 -1.08 2.05 -18.85
C LEU A 53 -1.43 0.62 -19.25
N HIS A 54 -1.69 0.37 -20.56
CA HIS A 54 -1.86 -1.00 -21.07
C HIS A 54 -0.55 -1.83 -21.01
N ALA A 55 0.58 -1.20 -20.76
CA ALA A 55 1.86 -1.85 -20.63
C ALA A 55 2.34 -1.95 -19.16
N VAL A 56 1.58 -1.41 -18.21
CA VAL A 56 1.86 -1.60 -16.76
C VAL A 56 1.59 -3.06 -16.41
N ARG A 57 2.47 -3.64 -15.62
CA ARG A 57 2.39 -5.03 -15.18
C ARG A 57 2.46 -5.07 -13.66
N ALA A 58 1.59 -5.87 -13.07
CA ALA A 58 1.68 -6.30 -11.69
C ALA A 58 2.06 -7.79 -11.68
N GLU A 59 3.09 -8.14 -10.96
CA GLU A 59 3.64 -9.50 -10.88
C GLU A 59 3.86 -9.85 -9.41
N GLU A 60 3.37 -11.03 -9.01
CA GLU A 60 3.64 -11.59 -7.68
C GLU A 60 4.92 -12.46 -7.72
N LEU A 61 5.77 -12.31 -6.73
CA LEU A 61 6.93 -13.15 -6.51
C LEU A 61 6.83 -13.81 -5.12
N GLU A 62 6.50 -15.08 -5.08
CA GLU A 62 6.49 -15.83 -3.82
C GLU A 62 7.92 -16.08 -3.34
N VAL A 63 8.24 -15.57 -2.15
CA VAL A 63 9.57 -15.69 -1.53
C VAL A 63 9.56 -16.77 -0.46
N LEU A 64 8.49 -16.86 0.30
CA LEU A 64 8.22 -17.92 1.27
C LEU A 64 6.78 -18.42 1.06
N PRO A 65 6.42 -19.64 1.49
CA PRO A 65 5.07 -20.15 1.34
C PRO A 65 4.02 -19.16 1.88
N GLY A 66 3.16 -18.67 0.98
CA GLY A 66 2.10 -17.70 1.30
C GLY A 66 2.59 -16.26 1.53
N ARG A 67 3.87 -15.97 1.36
CA ARG A 67 4.46 -14.62 1.49
C ARG A 67 5.05 -14.18 0.17
N ARG A 68 4.48 -13.14 -0.41
CA ARG A 68 4.80 -12.68 -1.76
C ARG A 68 5.22 -11.21 -1.77
N ASN A 69 6.09 -10.88 -2.70
CA ASN A 69 6.35 -9.51 -3.08
C ASN A 69 5.45 -9.14 -4.26
N LEU A 70 4.85 -7.97 -4.22
CA LEU A 70 4.14 -7.40 -5.35
C LEU A 70 5.07 -6.42 -6.09
N MET A 71 5.31 -6.68 -7.37
CA MET A 71 6.11 -5.81 -8.23
C MET A 71 5.21 -5.15 -9.28
N VAL A 72 5.15 -3.82 -9.26
CA VAL A 72 4.43 -3.04 -10.27
C VAL A 72 5.42 -2.33 -11.17
N THR A 73 5.42 -2.68 -12.45
CA THR A 73 6.31 -2.10 -13.45
C THR A 73 5.54 -1.15 -14.36
N VAL A 74 5.98 0.10 -14.39
CA VAL A 74 5.50 1.12 -15.32
C VAL A 74 6.55 1.31 -16.41
N PRO A 75 6.29 0.92 -17.67
CA PRO A 75 7.27 1.04 -18.73
C PRO A 75 7.56 2.50 -19.08
N GLY A 76 8.81 2.80 -19.31
CA GLY A 76 9.30 4.08 -19.82
C GLY A 76 9.66 4.01 -21.30
N GLN A 77 10.47 4.97 -21.74
CA GLN A 77 11.03 5.01 -23.11
C GLN A 77 12.33 4.20 -23.27
N SER A 78 12.84 3.64 -22.17
CA SER A 78 14.09 2.89 -22.09
C SER A 78 13.83 1.57 -21.37
N ASP A 79 14.53 0.52 -21.78
CA ASP A 79 14.48 -0.78 -21.10
C ASP A 79 15.26 -0.78 -19.77
N GLU A 80 16.00 0.28 -19.48
CA GLU A 80 16.69 0.42 -18.20
C GLU A 80 15.79 1.10 -17.17
N PRO A 81 15.67 0.53 -15.96
CA PRO A 81 14.90 1.16 -14.88
C PRO A 81 15.54 2.50 -14.49
N ARG A 82 14.73 3.55 -14.38
CA ARG A 82 15.14 4.90 -13.98
C ARG A 82 14.84 5.20 -12.53
N LEU A 83 13.83 4.57 -11.99
CA LEU A 83 13.36 4.80 -10.64
C LEU A 83 12.77 3.49 -10.11
N VAL A 84 13.19 3.10 -8.92
CA VAL A 84 12.66 1.96 -8.19
C VAL A 84 12.27 2.42 -6.80
N TYR A 85 11.02 2.19 -6.42
CA TYR A 85 10.55 2.31 -5.05
C TYR A 85 10.52 0.93 -4.41
N THR A 86 11.04 0.82 -3.20
CA THR A 86 10.93 -0.38 -2.39
C THR A 86 10.22 -0.02 -1.09
N CYS A 87 9.15 -0.73 -0.79
CA CYS A 87 8.34 -0.54 0.40
C CYS A 87 8.06 -1.90 1.01
N HIS A 88 8.06 -2.01 2.34
CA HIS A 88 7.60 -3.25 2.99
C HIS A 88 6.10 -3.15 3.31
N MET A 89 5.44 -4.30 3.42
CA MET A 89 4.00 -4.39 3.71
C MET A 89 3.72 -4.93 5.11
N ASP A 90 4.68 -5.61 5.71
CA ASP A 90 4.56 -6.11 7.07
C ASP A 90 4.70 -5.00 8.11
N THR A 91 4.08 -5.21 9.25
CA THR A 91 4.26 -4.38 10.44
C THR A 91 4.74 -5.25 11.60
N VAL A 92 5.30 -4.64 12.64
CA VAL A 92 5.50 -5.34 13.91
C VAL A 92 4.15 -5.68 14.54
N THR A 93 4.14 -6.61 15.50
CA THR A 93 2.93 -7.01 16.23
C THR A 93 2.12 -5.81 16.72
N LEU A 94 0.82 -5.99 16.85
CA LEU A 94 -0.08 -4.90 17.26
C LEU A 94 0.30 -4.32 18.64
N GLY A 95 0.80 -5.17 19.55
CA GLY A 95 1.24 -4.75 20.87
C GLY A 95 0.09 -4.34 21.79
N ASP A 96 0.45 -3.83 22.95
CA ASP A 96 -0.44 -3.29 23.98
C ASP A 96 -0.08 -1.82 24.27
N GLY A 97 -0.77 -1.19 25.22
CA GLY A 97 -0.50 0.19 25.63
C GLY A 97 -1.08 1.25 24.68
N TRP A 98 -2.04 0.88 23.83
CA TRP A 98 -2.80 1.83 23.04
C TRP A 98 -3.77 2.61 23.92
N ASP A 99 -4.05 3.86 23.54
CA ASP A 99 -5.10 4.65 24.18
C ASP A 99 -6.47 3.99 23.98
N GLU A 100 -7.38 4.14 24.94
CA GLU A 100 -8.70 3.48 24.92
C GLU A 100 -9.52 3.81 23.65
N ASP A 101 -9.30 4.98 23.06
CA ASP A 101 -9.99 5.48 21.89
C ASP A 101 -9.17 5.33 20.57
N ILE A 102 -8.01 4.67 20.64
CA ILE A 102 -7.13 4.41 19.49
C ILE A 102 -6.84 2.91 19.41
N ALA A 103 -7.68 2.19 18.68
CA ALA A 103 -7.39 0.79 18.38
C ALA A 103 -6.21 0.68 17.41
N PRO A 104 -5.32 -0.34 17.54
CA PRO A 104 -4.15 -0.51 16.65
C PRO A 104 -4.50 -0.51 15.16
N LEU A 105 -5.61 -1.10 14.76
CA LEU A 105 -6.11 -1.13 13.38
C LEU A 105 -7.29 -0.16 13.16
N GLY A 106 -7.46 0.83 14.04
CA GLY A 106 -8.59 1.75 13.99
C GLY A 106 -8.48 2.84 12.94
N ALA A 107 -7.28 3.09 12.41
CA ALA A 107 -7.00 4.18 11.46
C ALA A 107 -7.63 5.52 11.87
N VAL A 108 -7.50 5.85 13.16
CA VAL A 108 -8.13 7.05 13.74
C VAL A 108 -7.46 8.30 13.20
N VAL A 109 -8.27 9.22 12.64
CA VAL A 109 -7.78 10.55 12.23
C VAL A 109 -8.18 11.57 13.29
N ARG A 110 -7.18 12.26 13.85
CA ARG A 110 -7.37 13.30 14.86
C ARG A 110 -6.33 14.41 14.66
N ASP A 111 -6.77 15.66 14.63
CA ASP A 111 -5.90 16.84 14.49
C ASP A 111 -4.94 16.75 13.28
N GLY A 112 -5.44 16.24 12.15
CA GLY A 112 -4.66 16.08 10.91
C GLY A 112 -3.57 15.01 10.97
N LYS A 113 -3.66 14.07 11.93
CA LYS A 113 -2.75 12.93 12.07
C LYS A 113 -3.52 11.62 11.99
N LEU A 114 -2.90 10.61 11.36
CA LEU A 114 -3.39 9.25 11.30
C LEU A 114 -2.73 8.43 12.41
N TYR A 115 -3.55 7.74 13.20
CA TYR A 115 -3.11 6.87 14.28
C TYR A 115 -3.49 5.42 13.98
N GLY A 116 -2.55 4.53 14.18
CA GLY A 116 -2.71 3.09 14.02
C GLY A 116 -1.38 2.39 13.78
N ARG A 117 -1.35 1.06 13.85
CA ARG A 117 -0.15 0.27 13.55
C ARG A 117 0.19 0.43 12.07
N GLY A 118 1.46 0.74 11.76
CA GLY A 118 1.90 0.97 10.38
C GLY A 118 1.67 2.40 9.84
N SER A 119 1.04 3.31 10.60
CA SER A 119 0.75 4.66 10.10
C SER A 119 1.99 5.55 9.89
N CYS A 120 3.13 5.15 10.43
CA CYS A 120 4.38 5.92 10.36
C CYS A 120 5.56 5.08 9.85
N ASP A 121 5.59 3.82 10.17
CA ASP A 121 6.56 2.82 9.71
C ASP A 121 5.77 1.57 9.32
N MET A 122 5.94 1.37 8.14
CA MET A 122 4.96 1.04 7.12
C MET A 122 4.35 -0.28 7.40
#